data_5d261d40ffa2a4def8dbcccba547c8cc
#
_entry.id   5d261d40ffa2a4def8dbcccba547c8cc
#
_cell.length_a   1.000
_cell.length_b   1.000
_cell.length_c   1.000
_cell.angle_alpha   90.00
_cell.angle_beta   90.00
_cell.angle_gamma   90.00
#
_symmetry.space_group_name_H-M   'P 1'
#
loop_
_entity.id
_entity.type
_entity.pdbx_description
1 polymer ?
#
loop_
_entity_poly.entity_id
_entity_poly.type
_entity_poly.pdbx_seq_one_letter_code
_entity_poly.pdbx_strand_id
1 'polypeptide(L)'
;MSNRNTDNNWTIGNYKTNRYREVVGKDGEEPYFEVEIFGDGEYHIGQIDKEFLDRFTERTWYAKKDGNNFYMRSGVSIKFPDRQLFHRLVLPEADIVDHKNRNGVDNRKKNLRDGSGGVNENNKAILSNNTSGVNGVSFDKTKKRWCATWYENGKQQKANFSITKYGSDEKAKQEAIKHRKDMNIITGNTNGDR
;
A
#
# COMPACT_ATOMS: atom_id res chain seq x y z
N MET A 1 -1.61 -29.09 1.80
CA MET A 1 -0.15 -29.04 2.02
C MET A 1 0.32 -27.69 1.55
N SER A 2 0.91 -26.86 2.44
CA SER A 2 1.41 -25.53 2.07
C SER A 2 2.62 -25.69 1.14
N ASN A 3 2.53 -25.19 -0.09
CA ASN A 3 3.64 -25.20 -1.05
C ASN A 3 4.76 -24.27 -0.54
N ARG A 4 5.74 -24.86 0.12
CA ARG A 4 6.98 -24.15 0.42
C ARG A 4 7.83 -24.11 -0.85
N ASN A 5 8.32 -22.92 -1.22
CA ASN A 5 9.23 -22.78 -2.36
C ASN A 5 10.50 -23.60 -2.12
N THR A 6 10.80 -24.53 -3.02
CA THR A 6 11.92 -25.51 -2.88
C THR A 6 13.19 -25.07 -3.59
N ASP A 7 13.24 -23.84 -4.17
CA ASP A 7 14.43 -23.35 -4.83
C ASP A 7 15.60 -23.24 -3.85
N ASN A 8 16.78 -23.76 -4.25
CA ASN A 8 17.98 -23.88 -3.38
C ASN A 8 18.64 -22.52 -3.00
N ASN A 9 18.13 -21.39 -3.49
CA ASN A 9 18.72 -20.05 -3.25
C ASN A 9 18.23 -19.37 -1.98
N TRP A 10 17.54 -20.10 -1.10
CA TRP A 10 17.02 -19.54 0.15
C TRP A 10 17.92 -19.81 1.33
N THR A 11 18.27 -18.77 2.09
CA THR A 11 18.98 -18.88 3.37
C THR A 11 17.98 -18.98 4.52
N ILE A 12 18.24 -19.88 5.47
CA ILE A 12 17.44 -20.02 6.69
C ILE A 12 17.94 -19.00 7.72
N GLY A 13 17.03 -18.14 8.21
CA GLY A 13 17.32 -17.21 9.29
C GLY A 13 17.57 -17.90 10.65
N ASN A 14 18.03 -17.15 11.64
CA ASN A 14 18.42 -17.65 12.97
C ASN A 14 17.33 -18.43 13.73
N TYR A 15 16.05 -18.21 13.41
CA TYR A 15 14.91 -18.86 14.06
C TYR A 15 14.32 -20.03 13.26
N LYS A 16 15.00 -20.55 12.23
CA LYS A 16 14.64 -21.72 11.42
C LYS A 16 13.26 -21.67 10.74
N THR A 17 12.50 -20.61 10.92
CA THR A 17 11.12 -20.48 10.42
C THR A 17 10.99 -19.55 9.24
N ASN A 18 11.79 -18.49 9.18
CA ASN A 18 11.81 -17.58 8.06
C ASN A 18 13.07 -17.79 7.21
N ARG A 19 12.87 -17.84 5.91
CA ARG A 19 13.93 -17.91 4.91
C ARG A 19 13.99 -16.58 4.18
N TYR A 20 15.16 -16.29 3.61
CA TYR A 20 15.36 -15.11 2.79
C TYR A 20 16.32 -15.40 1.64
N ARG A 21 16.26 -14.61 0.60
CA ARG A 21 17.23 -14.62 -0.51
C ARG A 21 17.47 -13.22 -1.00
N GLU A 22 18.69 -12.95 -1.45
CA GLU A 22 19.02 -11.70 -2.12
C GLU A 22 18.46 -11.70 -3.55
N VAL A 23 17.92 -10.56 -3.95
CA VAL A 23 17.42 -10.31 -5.31
C VAL A 23 18.20 -9.14 -5.88
N VAL A 24 18.79 -9.35 -7.04
CA VAL A 24 19.43 -8.27 -7.81
C VAL A 24 18.33 -7.41 -8.39
N GLY A 25 18.35 -6.13 -8.07
CA GLY A 25 17.41 -5.16 -8.64
C GLY A 25 17.50 -5.12 -10.16
N LYS A 26 16.39 -4.88 -10.83
CA LYS A 26 16.35 -4.67 -12.29
C LYS A 26 16.48 -3.18 -12.58
N ASP A 27 17.02 -2.86 -13.76
CA ASP A 27 17.04 -1.49 -14.29
C ASP A 27 17.59 -0.41 -13.35
N GLY A 28 18.66 -0.75 -12.60
CA GLY A 28 19.30 0.19 -11.66
C GLY A 28 18.65 0.27 -10.27
N GLU A 29 17.69 -0.59 -9.97
CA GLU A 29 17.19 -0.73 -8.59
C GLU A 29 18.27 -1.31 -7.68
N GLU A 30 18.34 -0.79 -6.44
CA GLU A 30 19.20 -1.37 -5.41
C GLU A 30 18.78 -2.82 -5.10
N PRO A 31 19.76 -3.72 -4.85
CA PRO A 31 19.46 -5.07 -4.42
C PRO A 31 18.66 -5.08 -3.10
N TYR A 32 17.74 -6.03 -3.00
CA TYR A 32 16.86 -6.19 -1.82
C TYR A 32 16.74 -7.66 -1.44
N PHE A 33 16.07 -7.94 -0.32
CA PHE A 33 15.78 -9.32 0.10
C PHE A 33 14.32 -9.65 -0.12
N GLU A 34 14.09 -10.81 -0.71
CA GLU A 34 12.81 -11.52 -0.57
C GLU A 34 12.86 -12.37 0.68
N VAL A 35 11.77 -12.33 1.45
CA VAL A 35 11.63 -13.03 2.73
C VAL A 35 10.36 -13.88 2.72
N GLU A 36 10.46 -15.12 3.19
CA GLU A 36 9.33 -16.03 3.24
C GLU A 36 8.68 -15.98 4.61
N ILE A 37 7.40 -15.68 4.65
CA ILE A 37 6.59 -15.58 5.86
C ILE A 37 5.33 -16.43 5.72
N PHE A 38 4.90 -17.09 6.80
CA PHE A 38 3.71 -17.94 6.79
C PHE A 38 2.50 -17.24 7.41
N GLY A 39 1.32 -17.41 6.82
CA GLY A 39 0.06 -16.92 7.37
C GLY A 39 -1.13 -17.37 6.55
N ASP A 40 -2.29 -17.50 7.18
CA ASP A 40 -3.55 -17.93 6.55
C ASP A 40 -3.45 -19.28 5.78
N GLY A 41 -2.57 -20.18 6.28
CA GLY A 41 -2.39 -21.53 5.68
C GLY A 41 -1.40 -21.61 4.53
N GLU A 42 -0.77 -20.50 4.11
CA GLU A 42 0.15 -20.46 2.98
C GLU A 42 1.41 -19.61 3.26
N TYR A 43 2.40 -19.73 2.39
CA TYR A 43 3.59 -18.90 2.41
C TYR A 43 3.42 -17.68 1.50
N HIS A 44 3.83 -16.52 2.03
CA HIS A 44 3.86 -15.25 1.31
C HIS A 44 5.29 -14.78 1.15
N ILE A 45 5.58 -14.08 0.06
CA ILE A 45 6.88 -13.48 -0.19
C ILE A 45 6.79 -11.99 0.13
N GLY A 46 7.49 -11.60 1.21
CA GLY A 46 7.71 -10.19 1.55
C GLY A 46 8.97 -9.65 0.90
N GLN A 47 9.13 -8.33 0.90
CA GLN A 47 10.31 -7.64 0.38
C GLN A 47 10.80 -6.62 1.39
N ILE A 48 12.12 -6.59 1.62
CA ILE A 48 12.78 -5.67 2.54
C ILE A 48 14.09 -5.15 1.93
N ASP A 49 14.50 -3.93 2.27
CA ASP A 49 15.82 -3.44 1.90
C ASP A 49 16.92 -4.14 2.70
N LYS A 50 18.14 -4.18 2.15
CA LYS A 50 19.29 -4.88 2.74
C LYS A 50 19.58 -4.48 4.18
N GLU A 51 19.48 -3.20 4.48
CA GLU A 51 19.76 -2.65 5.82
C GLU A 51 18.83 -3.18 6.92
N PHE A 52 17.68 -3.77 6.56
CA PHE A 52 16.73 -4.35 7.52
C PHE A 52 16.88 -5.86 7.70
N LEU A 53 17.83 -6.51 7.04
CA LEU A 53 18.01 -7.96 7.15
C LEU A 53 18.27 -8.41 8.60
N ASP A 54 19.13 -7.71 9.32
CA ASP A 54 19.44 -8.02 10.73
C ASP A 54 18.18 -7.96 11.60
N ARG A 55 17.34 -6.91 11.40
CA ARG A 55 16.06 -6.78 12.08
C ARG A 55 15.07 -7.89 11.74
N PHE A 56 15.10 -8.35 10.49
CA PHE A 56 14.30 -9.49 10.07
C PHE A 56 14.75 -10.78 10.73
N THR A 57 16.06 -11.05 10.77
CA THR A 57 16.64 -12.30 11.30
C THR A 57 16.62 -12.38 12.83
N GLU A 58 16.43 -11.27 13.54
CA GLU A 58 16.31 -11.23 15.00
C GLU A 58 15.02 -11.85 15.53
N ARG A 59 13.97 -11.96 14.69
CA ARG A 59 12.62 -12.37 15.09
C ARG A 59 12.00 -13.34 14.08
N THR A 60 10.96 -14.05 14.51
CA THR A 60 10.08 -14.78 13.60
C THR A 60 8.97 -13.86 13.11
N TRP A 61 8.73 -13.86 11.79
CA TRP A 61 7.72 -13.04 11.13
C TRP A 61 6.64 -13.89 10.51
N TYR A 62 5.42 -13.36 10.52
CA TYR A 62 4.22 -14.01 10.00
C TYR A 62 3.47 -13.06 9.06
N ALA A 63 2.78 -13.62 8.07
CA ALA A 63 1.81 -12.88 7.28
C ALA A 63 0.51 -12.74 8.08
N LYS A 64 0.21 -11.53 8.55
CA LYS A 64 -1.05 -11.21 9.25
C LYS A 64 -2.03 -10.65 8.25
N LYS A 65 -3.13 -11.35 8.04
CA LYS A 65 -4.26 -10.89 7.20
C LYS A 65 -4.98 -9.73 7.87
N ASP A 66 -5.28 -8.71 7.08
CA ASP A 66 -6.14 -7.59 7.45
C ASP A 66 -6.95 -7.16 6.21
N GLY A 67 -8.25 -7.41 6.24
CA GLY A 67 -9.11 -7.29 5.06
C GLY A 67 -8.63 -8.19 3.92
N ASN A 68 -8.36 -7.57 2.77
CA ASN A 68 -7.86 -8.26 1.56
C ASN A 68 -6.32 -8.20 1.42
N ASN A 69 -5.61 -7.73 2.45
CA ASN A 69 -4.17 -7.56 2.40
C ASN A 69 -3.47 -8.38 3.50
N PHE A 70 -2.17 -8.56 3.32
CA PHE A 70 -1.30 -9.19 4.33
C PHE A 70 -0.23 -8.21 4.76
N TYR A 71 0.13 -8.26 6.04
CA TYR A 71 1.19 -7.43 6.63
C TYR A 71 2.19 -8.31 7.36
N MET A 72 3.47 -7.95 7.31
CA MET A 72 4.52 -8.63 8.08
C MET A 72 4.42 -8.22 9.54
N ARG A 73 4.09 -9.19 10.42
CA ARG A 73 4.00 -9.00 11.87
C ARG A 73 4.90 -9.99 12.61
N SER A 74 5.65 -9.49 13.61
CA SER A 74 6.50 -10.35 14.44
C SER A 74 5.68 -11.25 15.35
N GLY A 75 6.23 -12.43 15.64
CA GLY A 75 5.87 -13.21 16.81
C GLY A 75 6.29 -12.51 18.11
N VAL A 76 5.89 -13.11 19.23
CA VAL A 76 6.35 -12.72 20.57
C VAL A 76 7.35 -13.75 21.09
N SER A 77 8.30 -13.29 21.88
CA SER A 77 9.27 -14.14 22.60
C SER A 77 9.66 -13.45 23.91
N ILE A 78 10.40 -14.14 24.78
CA ILE A 78 10.91 -13.54 26.02
C ILE A 78 11.76 -12.29 25.72
N LYS A 79 12.61 -12.34 24.66
CA LYS A 79 13.44 -11.21 24.24
C LYS A 79 12.63 -10.08 23.60
N PHE A 80 11.51 -10.41 22.92
CA PHE A 80 10.67 -9.47 22.21
C PHE A 80 9.19 -9.69 22.58
N PRO A 81 8.73 -9.15 23.71
CA PRO A 81 7.39 -9.40 24.23
C PRO A 81 6.29 -8.74 23.37
N ASP A 82 6.66 -7.70 22.60
CA ASP A 82 5.71 -6.94 21.80
C ASP A 82 5.68 -7.40 20.35
N ARG A 83 4.46 -7.50 19.82
CA ARG A 83 4.25 -7.71 18.38
C ARG A 83 4.50 -6.42 17.64
N GLN A 84 5.27 -6.51 16.57
CA GLN A 84 5.64 -5.37 15.73
C GLN A 84 5.23 -5.60 14.28
N LEU A 85 4.78 -4.56 13.60
CA LEU A 85 4.60 -4.54 12.15
C LEU A 85 5.92 -4.09 11.51
N PHE A 86 6.37 -4.79 10.45
CA PHE A 86 7.68 -4.54 9.86
C PHE A 86 7.80 -3.12 9.27
N HIS A 87 6.76 -2.64 8.60
CA HIS A 87 6.74 -1.29 8.06
C HIS A 87 6.96 -0.20 9.12
N ARG A 88 6.61 -0.47 10.39
CA ARG A 88 6.88 0.42 11.53
C ARG A 88 8.36 0.46 11.94
N LEU A 89 9.12 -0.58 11.62
CA LEU A 89 10.58 -0.55 11.78
C LEU A 89 11.25 0.28 10.70
N VAL A 90 10.64 0.30 9.50
CA VAL A 90 11.19 1.02 8.35
C VAL A 90 10.87 2.52 8.41
N LEU A 91 9.65 2.87 8.84
CA LEU A 91 9.19 4.26 9.00
C LEU A 91 8.64 4.48 10.42
N PRO A 92 9.50 4.54 11.45
CA PRO A 92 9.05 4.66 12.84
C PRO A 92 8.35 5.99 13.14
N GLU A 93 8.71 7.05 12.43
CA GLU A 93 8.19 8.42 12.67
C GLU A 93 6.82 8.67 12.01
N ALA A 94 6.36 7.79 11.12
CA ALA A 94 5.09 7.99 10.44
C ALA A 94 3.92 7.63 11.37
N ASP A 95 2.93 8.51 11.50
CA ASP A 95 1.69 8.21 12.24
C ASP A 95 0.92 7.07 11.58
N ILE A 96 0.80 7.12 10.26
CA ILE A 96 0.19 6.08 9.42
C ILE A 96 1.20 5.69 8.34
N VAL A 97 1.53 4.40 8.23
CA VAL A 97 2.36 3.92 7.12
C VAL A 97 1.47 3.41 5.99
N ASP A 98 1.64 3.97 4.80
CA ASP A 98 0.96 3.57 3.58
C ASP A 98 1.93 2.87 2.61
N HIS A 99 1.46 1.75 2.02
CA HIS A 99 2.18 1.01 0.98
C HIS A 99 1.74 1.52 -0.39
N LYS A 100 2.59 2.25 -1.10
CA LYS A 100 2.27 2.89 -2.39
C LYS A 100 1.67 1.91 -3.42
N ASN A 101 2.19 0.68 -3.48
CA ASN A 101 1.69 -0.38 -4.37
C ASN A 101 0.53 -1.20 -3.77
N ARG A 102 0.06 -0.87 -2.56
CA ARG A 102 -0.99 -1.58 -1.81
C ARG A 102 -0.64 -3.02 -1.42
N ASN A 103 0.61 -3.42 -1.51
CA ASN A 103 1.11 -4.71 -1.06
C ASN A 103 1.74 -4.56 0.33
N GLY A 104 1.03 -4.95 1.40
CA GLY A 104 1.46 -4.79 2.78
C GLY A 104 2.65 -5.66 3.20
N VAL A 105 3.12 -6.56 2.35
CA VAL A 105 4.35 -7.34 2.58
C VAL A 105 5.57 -6.79 1.82
N ASP A 106 5.41 -5.78 0.95
CA ASP A 106 6.53 -5.05 0.35
C ASP A 106 6.92 -3.86 1.23
N ASN A 107 7.86 -4.11 2.14
CA ASN A 107 8.31 -3.14 3.14
C ASN A 107 9.60 -2.40 2.74
N ARG A 108 9.92 -2.32 1.46
CA ARG A 108 11.04 -1.49 0.98
C ARG A 108 10.72 -0.01 1.17
N LYS A 109 11.71 0.78 1.59
CA LYS A 109 11.56 2.24 1.79
C LYS A 109 10.93 2.95 0.59
N LYS A 110 11.33 2.59 -0.63
CA LYS A 110 10.77 3.17 -1.86
C LYS A 110 9.27 2.98 -2.00
N ASN A 111 8.71 1.90 -1.40
CA ASN A 111 7.28 1.57 -1.44
C ASN A 111 6.49 2.15 -0.27
N LEU A 112 7.16 2.58 0.80
CA LEU A 112 6.52 3.12 1.99
C LEU A 112 6.46 4.66 1.94
N ARG A 113 5.48 5.22 2.62
CA ARG A 113 5.34 6.66 2.87
C ARG A 113 4.49 6.92 4.09
N ASP A 114 4.55 8.14 4.62
CA ASP A 114 3.58 8.60 5.59
C ASP A 114 2.21 8.74 4.90
N GLY A 115 1.23 8.02 5.41
CA GLY A 115 -0.16 8.01 4.94
C GLY A 115 -1.06 9.00 5.64
N SER A 116 -0.53 9.88 6.50
CA SER A 116 -1.28 10.95 7.16
C SER A 116 -1.83 11.97 6.14
N GLY A 117 -2.74 12.82 6.59
CA GLY A 117 -3.27 13.88 5.74
C GLY A 117 -4.11 13.44 4.54
N GLY A 118 -4.69 12.24 4.56
CA GLY A 118 -5.55 11.73 3.47
C GLY A 118 -4.82 10.96 2.37
N VAL A 119 -3.50 10.83 2.45
CA VAL A 119 -2.70 10.09 1.46
C VAL A 119 -3.14 8.62 1.39
N ASN A 120 -3.35 7.98 2.54
CA ASN A 120 -3.81 6.60 2.61
C ASN A 120 -5.22 6.42 2.01
N GLU A 121 -6.12 7.37 2.22
CA GLU A 121 -7.47 7.34 1.62
C GLU A 121 -7.44 7.34 0.09
N ASN A 122 -6.51 8.09 -0.50
CA ASN A 122 -6.34 8.14 -1.96
C ASN A 122 -5.74 6.85 -2.55
N ASN A 123 -5.01 6.08 -1.74
CA ASN A 123 -4.38 4.83 -2.17
C ASN A 123 -5.29 3.60 -2.03
N LYS A 124 -6.52 3.74 -1.53
CA LYS A 124 -7.48 2.62 -1.42
C LYS A 124 -7.82 2.05 -2.80
N ALA A 125 -8.08 0.74 -2.85
CA ALA A 125 -8.62 0.11 -4.05
C ALA A 125 -9.94 0.75 -4.44
N ILE A 126 -10.21 0.86 -5.75
CA ILE A 126 -11.49 1.36 -6.25
C ILE A 126 -12.60 0.43 -5.76
N LEU A 127 -13.60 0.99 -5.09
CA LEU A 127 -14.73 0.22 -4.59
C LEU A 127 -15.56 -0.34 -5.76
N SER A 128 -16.14 -1.52 -5.59
CA SER A 128 -16.95 -2.19 -6.62
C SER A 128 -18.17 -1.38 -7.06
N ASN A 129 -18.68 -0.49 -6.21
CA ASN A 129 -19.79 0.41 -6.50
C ASN A 129 -19.35 1.76 -7.09
N ASN A 130 -18.06 1.97 -7.35
CA ASN A 130 -17.55 3.19 -7.97
C ASN A 130 -17.83 3.16 -9.48
N THR A 131 -18.71 4.05 -9.93
CA THR A 131 -19.11 4.18 -11.34
C THR A 131 -18.20 5.09 -12.16
N SER A 132 -17.29 5.82 -11.51
CA SER A 132 -16.35 6.72 -12.20
C SER A 132 -15.12 6.01 -12.75
N GLY A 133 -14.65 4.94 -12.07
CA GLY A 133 -13.37 4.29 -12.30
C GLY A 133 -12.18 5.00 -11.66
N VAL A 134 -12.41 6.08 -10.90
CA VAL A 134 -11.36 6.88 -10.24
C VAL A 134 -11.71 7.13 -8.78
N ASN A 135 -10.75 6.92 -7.88
CA ASN A 135 -10.92 7.24 -6.46
C ASN A 135 -11.12 8.75 -6.27
N GLY A 136 -12.07 9.10 -5.40
CA GLY A 136 -12.42 10.50 -5.13
C GLY A 136 -13.33 11.13 -6.17
N VAL A 137 -13.79 10.38 -7.19
CA VAL A 137 -14.81 10.84 -8.13
C VAL A 137 -16.10 10.04 -7.95
N SER A 138 -17.21 10.73 -7.72
CA SER A 138 -18.52 10.10 -7.47
C SER A 138 -19.67 10.89 -8.11
N PHE A 139 -20.78 10.21 -8.39
CA PHE A 139 -21.99 10.84 -8.93
C PHE A 139 -23.01 11.13 -7.83
N ASP A 140 -23.39 12.41 -7.70
CA ASP A 140 -24.47 12.87 -6.83
C ASP A 140 -25.79 12.81 -7.63
N LYS A 141 -26.56 11.73 -7.43
CA LYS A 141 -27.81 11.47 -8.13
C LYS A 141 -28.87 12.57 -7.87
N THR A 142 -28.92 13.10 -6.66
CA THR A 142 -29.89 14.11 -6.25
C THR A 142 -29.68 15.44 -6.99
N LYS A 143 -28.43 15.85 -7.12
CA LYS A 143 -28.06 17.13 -7.75
C LYS A 143 -27.62 16.96 -9.21
N LYS A 144 -27.70 15.75 -9.76
CA LYS A 144 -27.35 15.41 -11.17
C LYS A 144 -25.97 16.00 -11.54
N ARG A 145 -24.94 15.67 -10.74
CA ARG A 145 -23.59 16.20 -10.93
C ARG A 145 -22.52 15.19 -10.52
N TRP A 146 -21.39 15.26 -11.16
CA TRP A 146 -20.17 14.59 -10.70
C TRP A 146 -19.47 15.44 -9.65
N CYS A 147 -18.80 14.78 -8.72
CA CYS A 147 -18.06 15.41 -7.64
C CYS A 147 -16.63 14.84 -7.63
N ALA A 148 -15.64 15.72 -7.63
CA ALA A 148 -14.26 15.36 -7.33
C ALA A 148 -13.92 15.80 -5.91
N THR A 149 -13.32 14.89 -5.11
CA THR A 149 -12.90 15.15 -3.73
C THR A 149 -11.43 14.82 -3.58
N TRP A 150 -10.68 15.67 -2.88
CA TRP A 150 -9.25 15.47 -2.57
C TRP A 150 -8.93 16.02 -1.19
N TYR A 151 -7.71 15.75 -0.73
CA TYR A 151 -7.20 16.34 0.49
C TYR A 151 -6.09 17.36 0.16
N GLU A 152 -6.16 18.51 0.79
CA GLU A 152 -5.18 19.57 0.71
C GLU A 152 -4.96 20.13 2.12
N ASN A 153 -3.70 20.14 2.59
CA ASN A 153 -3.33 20.58 3.93
C ASN A 153 -4.16 19.89 5.06
N GLY A 154 -4.38 18.58 4.93
CA GLY A 154 -5.15 17.79 5.90
C GLY A 154 -6.66 18.01 5.87
N LYS A 155 -7.19 18.87 4.99
CA LYS A 155 -8.62 19.16 4.84
C LYS A 155 -9.17 18.58 3.55
N GLN A 156 -10.36 17.99 3.64
CA GLN A 156 -11.06 17.52 2.45
C GLN A 156 -11.60 18.71 1.63
N GLN A 157 -11.26 18.72 0.34
CA GLN A 157 -11.75 19.65 -0.66
C GLN A 157 -12.74 18.96 -1.60
N LYS A 158 -13.59 19.74 -2.27
CA LYS A 158 -14.60 19.23 -3.20
C LYS A 158 -14.86 20.19 -4.34
N ALA A 159 -14.88 19.68 -5.57
CA ALA A 159 -15.35 20.38 -6.77
C ALA A 159 -16.56 19.66 -7.37
N ASN A 160 -17.47 20.43 -8.00
CA ASN A 160 -18.71 19.92 -8.54
C ASN A 160 -18.85 20.24 -10.04
N PHE A 161 -19.29 19.24 -10.79
CA PHE A 161 -19.38 19.26 -12.25
C PHE A 161 -20.81 18.86 -12.65
N SER A 162 -21.69 19.84 -12.83
CA SER A 162 -23.10 19.58 -13.14
C SER A 162 -23.29 19.19 -14.61
N ILE A 163 -24.20 18.25 -14.87
CA ILE A 163 -24.54 17.84 -16.23
C ILE A 163 -25.06 19.05 -17.04
N THR A 164 -25.82 19.92 -16.42
CA THR A 164 -26.35 21.13 -17.06
C THR A 164 -25.24 22.07 -17.55
N LYS A 165 -24.18 22.25 -16.75
CA LYS A 165 -23.07 23.13 -17.13
C LYS A 165 -22.23 22.55 -18.28
N TYR A 166 -22.02 21.23 -18.29
CA TYR A 166 -21.13 20.58 -19.24
C TYR A 166 -21.87 19.94 -20.44
N GLY A 167 -23.20 19.99 -20.43
CA GLY A 167 -24.08 19.59 -21.54
C GLY A 167 -24.34 18.08 -21.65
N SER A 168 -23.57 17.22 -20.98
CA SER A 168 -23.83 15.78 -20.93
C SER A 168 -23.19 15.15 -19.67
N ASP A 169 -23.71 13.96 -19.29
CA ASP A 169 -23.18 13.18 -18.17
C ASP A 169 -21.73 12.81 -18.39
N GLU A 170 -21.39 12.32 -19.58
CA GLU A 170 -20.04 11.90 -19.93
C GLU A 170 -19.03 13.06 -19.86
N LYS A 171 -19.39 14.24 -20.39
CA LYS A 171 -18.52 15.43 -20.33
C LYS A 171 -18.32 15.88 -18.89
N ALA A 172 -19.37 15.93 -18.08
CA ALA A 172 -19.26 16.28 -16.66
C ALA A 172 -18.41 15.29 -15.88
N LYS A 173 -18.52 13.98 -16.19
CA LYS A 173 -17.68 12.91 -15.63
C LYS A 173 -16.21 13.10 -15.99
N GLN A 174 -15.90 13.30 -17.25
CA GLN A 174 -14.51 13.49 -17.71
C GLN A 174 -13.85 14.71 -17.08
N GLU A 175 -14.58 15.82 -16.96
CA GLU A 175 -14.06 17.02 -16.29
C GLU A 175 -13.80 16.79 -14.78
N ALA A 176 -14.68 16.04 -14.12
CA ALA A 176 -14.46 15.65 -12.73
C ALA A 176 -13.21 14.76 -12.55
N ILE A 177 -13.03 13.79 -13.45
CA ILE A 177 -11.85 12.91 -13.48
C ILE A 177 -10.57 13.71 -13.74
N LYS A 178 -10.59 14.58 -14.77
CA LYS A 178 -9.46 15.45 -15.10
C LYS A 178 -9.06 16.31 -13.89
N HIS A 179 -10.03 17.01 -13.31
CA HIS A 179 -9.79 17.86 -12.13
C HIS A 179 -9.21 17.06 -10.96
N ARG A 180 -9.72 15.85 -10.71
CA ARG A 180 -9.18 14.98 -9.65
C ARG A 180 -7.72 14.61 -9.91
N LYS A 181 -7.34 14.30 -11.16
CA LYS A 181 -5.96 14.01 -11.55
C LYS A 181 -5.04 15.21 -11.39
N ASP A 182 -5.49 16.38 -11.82
CA ASP A 182 -4.75 17.63 -11.65
C ASP A 182 -4.47 17.92 -10.17
N MET A 183 -5.48 17.71 -9.31
CA MET A 183 -5.33 17.89 -7.87
C MET A 183 -4.39 16.85 -7.25
N ASN A 184 -4.36 15.62 -7.76
CA ASN A 184 -3.38 14.61 -7.31
C ASN A 184 -1.94 15.06 -7.59
N ILE A 185 -1.69 15.65 -8.76
CA ILE A 185 -0.37 16.18 -9.11
C ILE A 185 0.00 17.35 -8.19
N ILE A 186 -0.89 18.34 -8.04
CA ILE A 186 -0.66 19.54 -7.24
C ILE A 186 -0.40 19.20 -5.77
N THR A 187 -1.14 18.24 -5.21
CA THR A 187 -1.02 17.85 -3.80
C THR A 187 0.00 16.73 -3.55
N GLY A 188 0.75 16.30 -4.58
CA GLY A 188 1.72 15.20 -4.47
C GLY A 188 1.11 13.80 -4.32
N ASN A 189 -0.19 13.64 -4.54
CA ASN A 189 -0.94 12.39 -4.40
C ASN A 189 -1.01 11.59 -5.72
N THR A 190 0.12 11.33 -6.35
CA THR A 190 0.21 10.78 -7.72
C THR A 190 -0.16 9.30 -7.87
N ASN A 191 -0.47 8.57 -6.80
CA ASN A 191 -0.67 7.12 -6.86
C ASN A 191 -2.14 6.65 -6.96
N GLY A 192 -3.08 7.54 -7.19
CA GLY A 192 -4.51 7.20 -7.36
C GLY A 192 -4.92 6.75 -8.77
N ASP A 193 -4.00 6.78 -9.73
CA ASP A 193 -4.28 6.67 -11.17
C ASP A 193 -3.78 5.37 -11.82
N ARG A 194 -3.96 4.23 -11.12
CA ARG A 194 -3.67 2.91 -11.72
C ARG A 194 -4.92 2.08 -11.85
#